data_bbd16fb8c27ba1a4cdff5012896feb2a
#
_entry.id   bbd16fb8c27ba1a4cdff5012896feb2a
#
_cell.length_a   1.000
_cell.length_b   1.000
_cell.length_c   1.000
_cell.angle_alpha   90.00
_cell.angle_beta   90.00
_cell.angle_gamma   90.00
#
_symmetry.space_group_name_H-M   'P 1'
#
loop_
_entity.id
_entity.type
_entity.pdbx_description
1 polymer ?
#
loop_
_entity_poly.entity_id
_entity_poly.type
_entity_poly.pdbx_seq_one_letter_code
_entity_poly.pdbx_strand_id
1 'polypeptide(L)'
;MPPLYYLGKRLKEKNVNIISVLGFQSKDHVFYENEFKALGQTIIVTDDGSYGEKGFVTDVLGQLPAFDMFYSCGPLGMLRAVTKSLESKSGYISLEERMGCGVGTCAACVIPTNTTEGYKKICHDGPVFSAKEVIL
;
A
#
# COMPACT_ATOMS: atom_id res chain seq x y z
N MET A 1 6.76 2.07 -3.77
CA MET A 1 7.58 0.87 -3.57
C MET A 1 8.73 1.05 -2.59
N PRO A 2 9.60 2.06 -2.70
CA PRO A 2 10.69 2.21 -1.73
C PRO A 2 10.25 2.24 -0.26
N PRO A 3 9.17 2.94 0.13
CA PRO A 3 8.72 2.91 1.53
C PRO A 3 8.35 1.52 2.01
N LEU A 4 7.67 0.71 1.18
CA LEU A 4 7.30 -0.65 1.54
C LEU A 4 8.52 -1.56 1.62
N TYR A 5 9.48 -1.41 0.73
CA TYR A 5 10.71 -2.18 0.79
C TYR A 5 11.49 -1.90 2.08
N TYR A 6 11.62 -0.63 2.44
CA TYR A 6 12.29 -0.25 3.69
C TYR A 6 11.57 -0.85 4.91
N LEU A 7 10.24 -0.74 4.95
CA LEU A 7 9.43 -1.34 6.00
C LEU A 7 9.64 -2.86 6.06
N GLY A 8 9.62 -3.52 4.90
CA GLY A 8 9.85 -4.97 4.81
C GLY A 8 11.19 -5.38 5.38
N LYS A 9 12.25 -4.64 5.08
CA LYS A 9 13.58 -4.90 5.64
C LYS A 9 13.56 -4.80 7.17
N ARG A 10 12.91 -3.78 7.71
CA ARG A 10 12.83 -3.59 9.17
C ARG A 10 12.02 -4.69 9.84
N LEU A 11 10.93 -5.12 9.22
CA LEU A 11 10.12 -6.22 9.73
C LEU A 11 10.87 -7.55 9.68
N LYS A 12 11.65 -7.78 8.62
CA LYS A 12 12.47 -8.99 8.49
C LYS A 12 13.50 -9.09 9.62
N GLU A 13 14.10 -7.97 10.01
CA GLU A 13 15.03 -7.90 11.13
C GLU A 13 14.37 -8.35 12.45
N LYS A 14 13.04 -8.23 12.54
CA LYS A 14 12.25 -8.63 13.72
C LYS A 14 11.65 -10.02 13.57
N ASN A 15 12.08 -10.80 12.62
CA ASN A 15 11.60 -12.17 12.34
C ASN A 15 10.12 -12.25 12.01
N VAL A 16 9.57 -11.22 11.36
CA VAL A 16 8.19 -11.21 10.88
C VAL A 16 8.11 -11.92 9.52
N ASN A 17 7.11 -12.78 9.35
CA ASN A 17 6.86 -13.41 8.05
C ASN A 17 6.22 -12.39 7.12
N ILE A 18 6.81 -12.22 5.93
CA ILE A 18 6.41 -11.19 4.97
C ILE A 18 5.87 -11.84 3.69
N ILE A 19 4.71 -11.38 3.25
CA ILE A 19 4.13 -11.71 1.96
C ILE A 19 3.97 -10.40 1.20
N SER A 20 4.57 -10.33 0.01
CA SER A 20 4.53 -9.12 -0.82
C SER A 20 3.73 -9.38 -2.08
N VAL A 21 2.82 -8.47 -2.41
CA VAL A 21 2.07 -8.49 -3.67
C VAL A 21 2.39 -7.20 -4.41
N LEU A 22 3.03 -7.33 -5.57
CA LEU A 22 3.51 -6.21 -6.36
C LEU A 22 2.71 -6.12 -7.67
N GLY A 23 2.04 -5.00 -7.88
CA GLY A 23 1.23 -4.76 -9.07
C GLY A 23 1.91 -3.82 -10.04
N PHE A 24 1.91 -4.17 -11.32
CA PHE A 24 2.48 -3.38 -12.41
C PHE A 24 1.56 -3.43 -13.64
N GLN A 25 1.74 -2.48 -14.56
CA GLN A 25 0.99 -2.49 -15.81
C GLN A 25 1.43 -3.64 -16.73
N SER A 26 2.74 -3.86 -16.85
CA SER A 26 3.32 -4.88 -17.72
C SER A 26 4.68 -5.32 -17.20
N LYS A 27 5.24 -6.38 -17.82
CA LYS A 27 6.56 -6.90 -17.50
C LYS A 27 7.66 -5.82 -17.53
N ASP A 28 7.57 -4.89 -18.48
CA ASP A 28 8.58 -3.85 -18.65
C ASP A 28 8.65 -2.87 -17.48
N HIS A 29 7.60 -2.80 -16.66
CA HIS A 29 7.52 -1.91 -15.52
C HIS A 29 7.91 -2.60 -14.21
N VAL A 30 8.19 -3.90 -14.22
CA VAL A 30 8.50 -4.66 -13.00
C VAL A 30 9.88 -4.26 -12.45
N PHE A 31 9.92 -3.94 -11.15
CA PHE A 31 11.15 -3.62 -10.44
C PHE A 31 11.03 -4.07 -8.98
N TYR A 32 12.15 -4.17 -8.30
CA TYR A 32 12.24 -4.62 -6.89
C TYR A 32 11.83 -6.08 -6.65
N GLU A 33 11.60 -6.87 -7.69
CA GLU A 33 11.17 -8.27 -7.51
C GLU A 33 12.13 -9.07 -6.64
N ASN A 34 13.42 -9.05 -6.99
CA ASN A 34 14.43 -9.82 -6.26
C ASN A 34 14.60 -9.33 -4.83
N GLU A 35 14.50 -8.01 -4.63
CA GLU A 35 14.60 -7.37 -3.32
C GLU A 35 13.47 -7.83 -2.40
N PHE A 36 12.24 -7.89 -2.90
CA PHE A 36 11.11 -8.38 -2.12
C PHE A 36 11.14 -9.90 -1.91
N LYS A 37 11.61 -10.66 -2.92
CA LYS A 37 11.78 -12.11 -2.76
C LYS A 37 12.77 -12.46 -1.65
N ALA A 38 13.78 -11.64 -1.44
CA ALA A 38 14.72 -11.82 -0.34
C ALA A 38 14.07 -11.60 1.03
N LEU A 39 12.95 -10.87 1.10
CA LEU A 39 12.20 -10.63 2.33
C LEU A 39 11.21 -11.75 2.67
N GLY A 40 10.66 -12.42 1.66
CA GLY A 40 9.67 -13.47 1.86
C GLY A 40 8.94 -13.84 0.58
N GLN A 41 7.79 -14.47 0.70
CA GLN A 41 6.95 -14.84 -0.44
C GLN A 41 6.54 -13.59 -1.20
N THR A 42 6.71 -13.60 -2.52
CA THR A 42 6.40 -12.45 -3.38
C THR A 42 5.57 -12.91 -4.57
N ILE A 43 4.47 -12.19 -4.82
CA ILE A 43 3.58 -12.43 -5.95
C ILE A 43 3.61 -11.18 -6.84
N ILE A 44 3.88 -11.37 -8.14
CA ILE A 44 3.85 -10.30 -9.13
C ILE A 44 2.55 -10.39 -9.91
N VAL A 45 1.88 -9.26 -10.07
CA VAL A 45 0.63 -9.14 -10.83
C VAL A 45 0.82 -8.07 -11.90
N THR A 46 0.42 -8.36 -13.14
CA THR A 46 0.46 -7.38 -14.23
C THR A 46 -0.92 -7.27 -14.85
N ASP A 47 -1.29 -6.04 -15.25
CA ASP A 47 -2.60 -5.77 -15.84
C ASP A 47 -2.81 -6.55 -17.13
N ASP A 48 -1.76 -6.64 -17.96
CA ASP A 48 -1.83 -7.30 -19.26
C ASP A 48 -1.44 -8.80 -19.23
N GLY A 49 -1.04 -9.33 -18.07
CA GLY A 49 -0.63 -10.72 -17.93
C GLY A 49 0.71 -11.06 -18.53
N SER A 50 1.52 -10.08 -18.93
CA SER A 50 2.82 -10.31 -19.58
C SER A 50 3.86 -10.89 -18.63
N TYR A 51 3.65 -10.81 -17.33
CA TYR A 51 4.55 -11.39 -16.32
C TYR A 51 3.77 -11.69 -15.04
N GLY A 52 4.05 -12.80 -14.39
CA GLY A 52 3.39 -13.22 -13.16
C GLY A 52 1.90 -13.50 -13.37
N GLU A 53 1.08 -13.19 -12.39
CA GLU A 53 -0.37 -13.34 -12.46
C GLU A 53 -0.98 -12.20 -13.26
N LYS A 54 -2.04 -12.49 -14.03
CA LYS A 54 -2.80 -11.45 -14.74
C LYS A 54 -3.87 -10.87 -13.83
N GLY A 55 -3.98 -9.54 -13.81
CA GLY A 55 -5.04 -8.85 -13.09
C GLY A 55 -4.52 -7.77 -12.17
N PHE A 56 -5.31 -7.46 -11.15
CA PHE A 56 -4.99 -6.45 -10.15
C PHE A 56 -4.54 -7.09 -8.84
N VAL A 57 -3.90 -6.30 -7.99
CA VAL A 57 -3.46 -6.77 -6.67
C VAL A 57 -4.60 -7.42 -5.89
N THR A 58 -5.80 -6.86 -5.95
CA THR A 58 -6.97 -7.37 -5.24
C THR A 58 -7.42 -8.76 -5.71
N ASP A 59 -7.08 -9.14 -6.94
CA ASP A 59 -7.49 -10.45 -7.48
C ASP A 59 -6.76 -11.61 -6.81
N VAL A 60 -5.60 -11.37 -6.21
CA VAL A 60 -4.82 -12.42 -5.55
C VAL A 60 -4.93 -12.38 -4.03
N LEU A 61 -5.59 -11.39 -3.45
CA LEU A 61 -5.68 -11.27 -1.99
C LEU A 61 -6.39 -12.46 -1.33
N GLY A 62 -7.39 -13.02 -2.00
CA GLY A 62 -8.11 -14.19 -1.50
C GLY A 62 -7.29 -15.48 -1.52
N GLN A 63 -6.19 -15.51 -2.24
CA GLN A 63 -5.30 -16.67 -2.37
C GLN A 63 -4.17 -16.68 -1.34
N LEU A 64 -4.03 -15.60 -0.58
CA LEU A 64 -2.95 -15.45 0.38
C LEU A 64 -3.20 -16.30 1.62
N PRO A 65 -2.12 -16.82 2.27
CA PRO A 65 -2.25 -17.43 3.59
C PRO A 65 -2.77 -16.39 4.60
N ALA A 66 -3.23 -16.86 5.75
CA ALA A 66 -3.69 -15.97 6.81
C ALA A 66 -2.58 -15.01 7.24
N PHE A 67 -2.93 -13.75 7.48
CA PHE A 67 -2.00 -12.73 7.94
C PHE A 67 -2.69 -11.82 8.96
N ASP A 68 -1.89 -11.14 9.77
CA ASP A 68 -2.40 -10.34 10.88
C ASP A 68 -2.60 -8.87 10.52
N MET A 69 -1.77 -8.32 9.64
CA MET A 69 -1.76 -6.90 9.31
C MET A 69 -1.28 -6.69 7.89
N PHE A 70 -1.79 -5.64 7.23
CA PHE A 70 -1.35 -5.29 5.89
C PHE A 70 -0.80 -3.86 5.83
N TYR A 71 0.08 -3.62 4.85
CA TYR A 71 0.63 -2.32 4.54
C TYR A 71 0.56 -2.13 3.03
N SER A 72 0.06 -1.00 2.59
CA SER A 72 -0.16 -0.77 1.16
C SER A 72 0.21 0.66 0.75
N CYS A 73 0.76 0.79 -0.45
CA CYS A 73 0.95 2.08 -1.10
C CYS A 73 0.69 1.93 -2.59
N GLY A 74 0.31 3.02 -3.24
CA GLY A 74 0.02 3.03 -4.66
C GLY A 74 -1.05 4.03 -5.03
N PRO A 75 -1.60 3.94 -6.25
CA PRO A 75 -2.68 4.82 -6.70
C PRO A 75 -3.91 4.73 -5.80
N LEU A 76 -4.64 5.85 -5.69
CA LEU A 76 -5.80 5.95 -4.80
C LEU A 76 -6.87 4.87 -5.10
N GLY A 77 -7.11 4.58 -6.38
CA GLY A 77 -8.05 3.54 -6.76
C GLY A 77 -7.67 2.16 -6.25
N MET A 78 -6.37 1.83 -6.30
CA MET A 78 -5.86 0.57 -5.76
C MET A 78 -6.00 0.53 -4.25
N LEU A 79 -5.63 1.61 -3.55
CA LEU A 79 -5.76 1.69 -2.09
C LEU A 79 -7.20 1.54 -1.65
N ARG A 80 -8.14 2.16 -2.37
CA ARG A 80 -9.58 2.02 -2.11
C ARG A 80 -10.03 0.56 -2.23
N ALA A 81 -9.61 -0.10 -3.30
CA ALA A 81 -9.98 -1.51 -3.55
C ALA A 81 -9.36 -2.44 -2.50
N VAL A 82 -8.10 -2.26 -2.16
CA VAL A 82 -7.41 -3.06 -1.14
C VAL A 82 -8.05 -2.86 0.23
N THR A 83 -8.31 -1.63 0.62
CA THR A 83 -8.92 -1.32 1.92
C THR A 83 -10.31 -1.95 2.05
N LYS A 84 -11.10 -1.89 0.97
CA LYS A 84 -12.42 -2.51 0.94
C LYS A 84 -12.34 -4.04 1.04
N SER A 85 -11.41 -4.65 0.30
CA SER A 85 -11.23 -6.10 0.30
C SER A 85 -10.73 -6.63 1.65
N LEU A 86 -9.97 -5.83 2.38
CA LEU A 86 -9.37 -6.20 3.65
C LEU A 86 -9.97 -5.44 4.84
N GLU A 87 -11.24 -5.03 4.73
CA GLU A 87 -11.89 -4.24 5.79
C GLU A 87 -11.99 -4.96 7.13
N SER A 88 -11.94 -6.30 7.14
CA SER A 88 -11.90 -7.09 8.37
C SER A 88 -10.51 -7.16 9.01
N LYS A 89 -9.48 -6.65 8.34
CA LYS A 89 -8.10 -6.67 8.79
C LYS A 89 -7.65 -5.28 9.22
N SER A 90 -6.71 -5.22 10.16
CA SER A 90 -6.03 -3.96 10.50
C SER A 90 -4.88 -3.73 9.54
N GLY A 91 -4.66 -2.49 9.16
CA GLY A 91 -3.55 -2.16 8.27
C GLY A 91 -3.32 -0.67 8.17
N TYR A 92 -2.24 -0.33 7.47
CA TYR A 92 -1.83 1.05 7.22
C TYR A 92 -1.64 1.27 5.74
N ILE A 93 -1.98 2.46 5.28
CA ILE A 93 -1.80 2.87 3.90
C ILE A 93 -0.94 4.12 3.85
N SER A 94 -0.09 4.21 2.83
CA SER A 94 0.71 5.38 2.55
C SER A 94 0.05 6.15 1.41
N LEU A 95 -0.32 7.39 1.66
CA LEU A 95 -1.04 8.23 0.72
C LEU A 95 -0.10 9.22 0.05
N GLU A 96 -0.36 9.49 -1.24
CA GLU A 96 0.35 10.49 -2.00
C GLU A 96 -0.66 11.48 -2.58
N GLU A 97 -0.29 12.75 -2.59
CA GLU A 97 -1.11 13.81 -3.17
C GLU A 97 -0.19 14.94 -3.64
N ARG A 98 -0.72 15.80 -4.50
CA ARG A 98 0.03 16.99 -4.91
C ARG A 98 0.34 17.86 -3.71
N MET A 99 1.60 18.24 -3.57
CA MET A 99 2.05 19.05 -2.47
C MET A 99 2.15 20.51 -2.90
N GLY A 100 1.54 21.40 -2.10
CA GLY A 100 1.78 22.83 -2.21
C GLY A 100 2.90 23.25 -1.28
N CYS A 101 2.61 23.33 0.01
CA CYS A 101 3.57 23.78 1.01
C CYS A 101 4.45 22.67 1.60
N GLY A 102 3.94 21.44 1.71
CA GLY A 102 4.63 20.33 2.37
C GLY A 102 4.69 20.41 3.89
N VAL A 103 4.12 21.46 4.49
CA VAL A 103 4.22 21.72 5.95
C VAL A 103 2.85 21.92 6.64
N GLY A 104 1.76 21.69 5.92
CA GLY A 104 0.42 21.71 6.50
C GLY A 104 -0.31 23.04 6.44
N THR A 105 0.19 24.04 5.70
CA THR A 105 -0.42 25.39 5.68
C THR A 105 -1.41 25.64 4.55
N CYS A 106 -1.29 24.93 3.40
CA CYS A 106 -2.06 25.26 2.20
C CYS A 106 -3.28 24.40 1.95
N ALA A 107 -3.47 23.31 2.66
CA ALA A 107 -4.61 22.39 2.50
C ALA A 107 -4.74 21.72 1.11
N ALA A 108 -3.68 21.71 0.31
CA ALA A 108 -3.70 21.06 -1.01
C ALA A 108 -3.78 19.53 -0.94
N CYS A 109 -3.33 18.93 0.16
CA CYS A 109 -3.25 17.48 0.35
C CYS A 109 -4.23 16.97 1.41
N VAL A 110 -5.38 17.61 1.56
CA VAL A 110 -6.41 17.21 2.53
C VAL A 110 -7.06 15.90 2.12
N ILE A 111 -7.23 14.99 3.09
CA ILE A 111 -7.96 13.74 2.91
C ILE A 111 -9.06 13.62 3.98
N PRO A 112 -10.30 13.21 3.61
CA PRO A 112 -11.35 12.98 4.59
C PRO A 112 -11.01 11.83 5.54
N THR A 113 -11.37 12.01 6.81
CA THR A 113 -11.19 10.96 7.81
C THR A 113 -12.46 10.80 8.64
N ASN A 114 -12.55 9.71 9.39
CA ASN A 114 -13.63 9.49 10.35
C ASN A 114 -13.28 10.00 11.75
N THR A 115 -12.23 10.81 11.87
CA THR A 115 -11.84 11.44 13.13
C THR A 115 -12.77 12.62 13.47
N THR A 116 -12.68 13.11 14.70
CA THR A 116 -13.49 14.26 15.17
C THR A 116 -13.33 15.49 14.27
N GLU A 117 -12.12 15.73 13.76
CA GLU A 117 -11.84 16.87 12.88
C GLU A 117 -12.40 16.67 11.47
N GLY A 118 -12.64 15.42 11.04
CA GLY A 118 -13.20 15.08 9.76
C GLY A 118 -12.21 15.10 8.59
N TYR A 119 -10.99 15.53 8.80
CA TYR A 119 -9.95 15.57 7.77
C TYR A 119 -8.56 15.56 8.38
N LYS A 120 -7.57 15.20 7.54
CA LYS A 120 -6.14 15.32 7.86
C LYS A 120 -5.37 15.77 6.63
N LYS A 121 -4.15 16.26 6.83
CA LYS A 121 -3.27 16.70 5.75
C LYS A 121 -2.17 15.68 5.56
N ILE A 122 -2.03 15.16 4.34
CA ILE A 122 -1.07 14.10 4.05
C ILE A 122 0.36 14.53 4.36
N CYS A 123 0.73 15.78 4.02
CA CYS A 123 2.10 16.26 4.24
C CYS A 123 2.45 16.48 5.71
N HIS A 124 1.46 16.83 6.55
CA HIS A 124 1.68 17.16 7.96
C HIS A 124 1.35 15.99 8.88
N ASP A 125 0.20 15.35 8.67
CA ASP A 125 -0.34 14.31 9.54
C ASP A 125 0.04 12.89 9.12
N GLY A 126 0.45 12.70 7.86
CA GLY A 126 0.84 11.43 7.29
C GLY A 126 2.30 11.43 6.83
N PRO A 127 2.65 10.75 5.76
CA PRO A 127 1.78 10.14 4.73
C PRO A 127 1.12 8.81 5.10
N VAL A 128 1.49 8.19 6.21
CA VAL A 128 0.97 6.88 6.60
C VAL A 128 -0.19 7.04 7.56
N PHE A 129 -1.31 6.38 7.26
CA PHE A 129 -2.53 6.42 8.07
C PHE A 129 -3.05 5.01 8.29
N SER A 130 -3.77 4.79 9.40
CA SER A 130 -4.54 3.58 9.57
C SER A 130 -5.60 3.48 8.46
N ALA A 131 -5.74 2.30 7.87
CA ALA A 131 -6.70 2.09 6.78
C ALA A 131 -8.14 2.35 7.23
N LYS A 132 -8.44 2.23 8.52
CA LYS A 132 -9.77 2.48 9.09
C LYS A 132 -10.03 3.95 9.40
N GLU A 133 -9.01 4.78 9.41
CA GLU A 133 -9.10 6.20 9.76
C GLU A 133 -9.52 7.07 8.58
N VAL A 134 -9.02 6.77 7.39
CA VAL A 134 -9.25 7.61 6.20
C VAL A 134 -10.45 7.14 5.41
N ILE A 135 -11.11 8.08 4.74
CA ILE A 135 -12.24 7.84 3.84
C ILE A 135 -11.71 8.01 2.41
N LEU A 136 -11.56 6.93 1.70
CA LEU A 136 -11.01 6.92 0.34
C LEU A 136 -12.09 7.03 -0.74
#